data_73270135d7c7a1641a1eaa1b0df710ce
#
_entry.id   73270135d7c7a1641a1eaa1b0df710ce
#
_cell.length_a   1.000
_cell.length_b   1.000
_cell.length_c   1.000
_cell.angle_alpha   90.00
_cell.angle_beta   90.00
_cell.angle_gamma   90.00
#
_symmetry.space_group_name_H-M   'P 1'
#
loop_
_entity.id
_entity.type
_entity.pdbx_description
1 polymer ?
#
loop_
_entity_poly.entity_id
_entity_poly.type
_entity_poly.pdbx_seq_one_letter_code
_entity_poly.pdbx_strand_id
1 'polypeptide(L)'
;MIGDTLSSQNTDTLSLLQQKQISPAKADSDSLQLADLHAVQEVDSGFEGTPISYSPRTDDAIALTLLACFFLSSIALARGKKFLSQQVKDFVLHRERTSIFDSSTAADVRYLLVLVLQTCVLSGITFLNYFHDTCPALMNQVSPLLLLGIYVGFCLAYFLLKWLLYMFLGWTFFDKNKTNIWLESYSTLIYYAGFALFPFVLFLVYFDLSLTNLLIIGTIILIFAKILMFYKWIKLFFHQFSGLFLLILYFCALEILPCLLLYQGMIQINNILLIKF
;
A
#
# COMPACT_ATOMS: atom_id res chain seq x y z
N MET A 1 -48.11 59.49 11.31
CA MET A 1 -48.03 59.91 12.71
C MET A 1 -46.87 59.21 13.31
N ILE A 2 -45.92 59.84 13.21
CA ILE A 2 -44.54 60.10 13.63
C ILE A 2 -44.62 60.82 14.96
N GLY A 3 -43.96 60.34 15.96
CA GLY A 3 -43.69 61.04 17.17
C GLY A 3 -43.35 60.15 18.36
N ASP A 4 -42.17 60.41 18.89
CA ASP A 4 -41.77 60.21 20.28
C ASP A 4 -41.36 58.83 20.78
N THR A 5 -40.06 58.50 20.59
CA THR A 5 -39.25 57.75 21.56
C THR A 5 -37.77 58.13 21.48
N LEU A 6 -37.43 59.34 21.82
CA LEU A 6 -36.05 59.82 21.93
C LEU A 6 -35.94 60.73 23.17
N SER A 7 -36.08 60.17 24.39
CA SER A 7 -35.79 60.88 25.61
C SER A 7 -35.68 60.00 26.85
N SER A 8 -34.88 58.96 26.82
CA SER A 8 -34.61 58.16 28.05
C SER A 8 -33.23 57.49 28.15
N GLN A 9 -32.26 57.97 27.39
CA GLN A 9 -30.93 57.38 27.45
C GLN A 9 -29.79 58.29 27.89
N ASN A 10 -30.11 59.49 28.38
CA ASN A 10 -29.07 60.47 28.70
C ASN A 10 -28.91 60.76 30.21
N THR A 11 -29.58 60.04 31.10
CA THR A 11 -29.50 60.29 32.57
C THR A 11 -28.62 59.22 33.28
N ASP A 12 -28.32 58.10 32.68
CA ASP A 12 -27.55 57.05 33.38
C ASP A 12 -26.01 57.13 33.18
N THR A 13 -25.57 57.98 32.24
CA THR A 13 -24.13 58.17 32.00
C THR A 13 -23.48 59.21 32.89
N LEU A 14 -24.27 60.10 33.49
CA LEU A 14 -23.73 61.18 34.36
C LEU A 14 -23.52 60.71 35.80
N SER A 15 -24.22 59.67 36.26
CA SER A 15 -24.10 59.18 37.65
C SER A 15 -22.86 58.24 37.80
N LEU A 16 -22.33 57.67 36.69
CA LEU A 16 -21.15 56.78 36.71
C LEU A 16 -19.81 57.52 36.66
N LEU A 17 -19.82 58.83 36.31
CA LEU A 17 -18.61 59.65 36.25
C LEU A 17 -18.25 60.36 37.57
N GLN A 18 -19.14 60.37 38.57
CA GLN A 18 -18.91 61.05 39.81
C GLN A 18 -18.45 60.20 40.98
N GLN A 19 -18.27 58.85 40.76
CA GLN A 19 -17.83 57.90 41.81
C GLN A 19 -16.39 57.42 41.64
N LYS A 20 -15.60 58.11 40.82
CA LYS A 20 -14.19 57.71 40.58
C LYS A 20 -13.20 58.79 40.94
N GLN A 21 -13.34 59.30 42.18
CA GLN A 21 -12.28 60.13 42.79
C GLN A 21 -11.89 59.56 44.13
N ILE A 22 -11.17 58.42 44.11
CA ILE A 22 -10.47 57.84 45.27
C ILE A 22 -9.04 57.64 44.88
N SER A 23 -8.19 58.52 45.46
CA SER A 23 -6.76 58.48 45.74
C SER A 23 -5.80 57.79 44.75
N PRO A 24 -4.85 58.50 44.14
CA PRO A 24 -3.96 58.00 43.12
C PRO A 24 -2.65 57.33 43.63
N ALA A 25 -2.56 56.90 44.89
CA ALA A 25 -1.28 56.39 45.44
C ALA A 25 -1.25 54.86 45.71
N LYS A 26 -2.36 54.13 45.42
CA LYS A 26 -2.39 52.68 45.66
C LYS A 26 -2.79 51.84 44.41
N ALA A 27 -3.01 52.53 43.29
CA ALA A 27 -3.47 51.89 42.04
C ALA A 27 -2.31 51.45 41.13
N ASP A 28 -1.11 51.98 41.32
CA ASP A 28 0.03 51.67 40.43
C ASP A 28 0.75 50.35 40.73
N SER A 29 0.70 49.85 41.98
CA SER A 29 1.30 48.58 42.32
C SER A 29 0.44 47.38 41.96
N ASP A 30 -0.90 47.51 42.01
CA ASP A 30 -1.80 46.41 41.68
C ASP A 30 -2.03 46.28 40.16
N SER A 31 -1.94 47.40 39.41
CA SER A 31 -2.02 47.39 37.95
C SER A 31 -0.77 46.79 37.28
N LEU A 32 0.42 47.01 37.89
CA LEU A 32 1.67 46.38 37.42
C LEU A 32 1.71 44.88 37.71
N GLN A 33 1.18 44.43 38.87
CA GLN A 33 1.09 42.99 39.16
C GLN A 33 0.03 42.28 38.33
N LEU A 34 -1.08 42.92 38.02
CA LEU A 34 -2.09 42.38 37.10
C LEU A 34 -1.61 42.35 35.64
N ALA A 35 -0.83 43.32 35.20
CA ALA A 35 -0.23 43.35 33.88
C ALA A 35 0.85 42.26 33.72
N ASP A 36 1.66 42.02 34.76
CA ASP A 36 2.64 40.91 34.77
C ASP A 36 1.97 39.54 34.83
N LEU A 37 0.84 39.39 35.57
CA LEU A 37 0.06 38.15 35.58
C LEU A 37 -0.62 37.87 34.23
N HIS A 38 -1.11 38.90 33.55
CA HIS A 38 -1.66 38.74 32.20
C HIS A 38 -0.59 38.53 31.15
N ALA A 39 0.61 39.13 31.29
CA ALA A 39 1.74 38.89 30.39
C ALA A 39 2.30 37.48 30.53
N VAL A 40 2.27 36.89 31.73
CA VAL A 40 2.70 35.50 31.96
C VAL A 40 1.62 34.50 31.48
N GLN A 41 0.36 34.88 31.45
CA GLN A 41 -0.73 33.99 31.00
C GLN A 41 -0.93 34.01 29.47
N GLU A 42 -0.41 35.04 28.77
CA GLU A 42 -0.47 35.11 27.31
C GLU A 42 0.63 34.38 26.59
N VAL A 43 1.66 33.87 27.32
CA VAL A 43 2.80 33.12 26.74
C VAL A 43 2.48 31.62 26.55
N ASP A 44 1.37 31.11 27.11
CA ASP A 44 1.07 29.68 27.07
C ASP A 44 -0.09 29.29 26.15
N SER A 45 -0.60 30.18 25.34
CA SER A 45 -1.49 29.86 24.23
C SER A 45 -0.69 29.66 22.93
N GLY A 46 0.27 28.74 22.95
CA GLY A 46 0.77 28.16 21.71
C GLY A 46 -0.44 27.61 20.96
N PHE A 47 -0.55 27.95 19.70
CA PHE A 47 -1.57 27.31 18.84
C PHE A 47 -1.40 25.80 18.96
N GLU A 48 -2.38 25.12 19.53
CA GLU A 48 -2.45 23.66 19.43
C GLU A 48 -2.49 23.34 17.93
N GLY A 49 -1.36 22.88 17.42
CA GLY A 49 -1.28 22.45 16.01
C GLY A 49 -2.30 21.34 15.79
N THR A 50 -3.14 21.47 14.78
CA THR A 50 -3.98 20.35 14.35
C THR A 50 -3.09 19.19 13.99
N PRO A 51 -3.31 17.97 14.55
CA PRO A 51 -2.48 16.81 14.22
C PRO A 51 -2.54 16.58 12.71
N ILE A 52 -1.39 16.60 12.06
CA ILE A 52 -1.28 16.34 10.62
C ILE A 52 -1.66 14.87 10.42
N SER A 53 -2.70 14.64 9.63
CA SER A 53 -3.10 13.27 9.26
C SER A 53 -1.94 12.56 8.58
N TYR A 54 -1.71 11.29 8.93
CA TYR A 54 -0.70 10.46 8.28
C TYR A 54 -0.90 10.48 6.75
N SER A 55 0.16 10.70 6.02
CA SER A 55 0.17 10.62 4.56
C SER A 55 1.31 9.70 4.10
N PRO A 56 1.03 8.66 3.32
CA PRO A 56 2.06 7.76 2.78
C PRO A 56 3.14 8.48 1.97
N ARG A 57 2.80 9.64 1.40
CA ARG A 57 3.70 10.48 0.60
C ARG A 57 4.82 11.12 1.41
N THR A 58 4.55 11.47 2.67
CA THR A 58 5.50 12.16 3.55
C THR A 58 6.24 11.20 4.48
N ASP A 59 5.98 9.90 4.38
CA ASP A 59 6.60 8.89 5.23
C ASP A 59 7.98 8.50 4.68
N ASP A 60 9.02 8.83 5.44
CA ASP A 60 10.42 8.51 5.12
C ASP A 60 10.66 7.00 4.99
N ALA A 61 9.92 6.17 5.73
CA ALA A 61 10.06 4.72 5.67
C ALA A 61 9.56 4.18 4.32
N ILE A 62 8.45 4.71 3.79
CA ILE A 62 7.93 4.34 2.46
C ILE A 62 8.89 4.83 1.38
N ALA A 63 9.37 6.08 1.47
CA ALA A 63 10.34 6.64 0.52
C ALA A 63 11.62 5.81 0.47
N LEU A 64 12.18 5.44 1.63
CA LEU A 64 13.37 4.59 1.74
C LEU A 64 13.11 3.19 1.15
N THR A 65 11.95 2.61 1.41
CA THR A 65 11.57 1.30 0.88
C THR A 65 11.46 1.33 -0.65
N LEU A 66 10.86 2.36 -1.23
CA LEU A 66 10.79 2.53 -2.68
C LEU A 66 12.17 2.76 -3.30
N LEU A 67 13.03 3.53 -2.64
CA LEU A 67 14.41 3.73 -3.07
C LEU A 67 15.21 2.42 -3.03
N ALA A 68 15.05 1.63 -1.97
CA ALA A 68 15.66 0.30 -1.87
C ALA A 68 15.16 -0.63 -2.99
N CYS A 69 13.85 -0.65 -3.29
CA CYS A 69 13.27 -1.39 -4.40
C CYS A 69 13.86 -0.96 -5.75
N PHE A 70 14.11 0.34 -5.95
CA PHE A 70 14.76 0.85 -7.16
C PHE A 70 16.18 0.31 -7.32
N PHE A 71 17.00 0.37 -6.28
CA PHE A 71 18.35 -0.17 -6.32
C PHE A 71 18.36 -1.69 -6.52
N LEU A 72 17.48 -2.42 -5.84
CA LEU A 72 17.36 -3.88 -6.02
C LEU A 72 16.95 -4.24 -7.45
N SER A 73 15.97 -3.54 -8.04
CA SER A 73 15.59 -3.70 -9.45
C SER A 73 16.76 -3.44 -10.39
N SER A 74 17.49 -2.37 -10.15
CA SER A 74 18.64 -1.97 -10.98
C SER A 74 19.75 -3.02 -10.92
N ILE A 75 20.09 -3.53 -9.74
CA ILE A 75 21.09 -4.59 -9.55
C ILE A 75 20.64 -5.89 -10.21
N ALA A 76 19.37 -6.28 -10.01
CA ALA A 76 18.81 -7.48 -10.62
C ALA A 76 18.82 -7.38 -12.16
N LEU A 77 18.49 -6.21 -12.72
CA LEU A 77 18.53 -5.98 -14.16
C LEU A 77 19.95 -5.97 -14.70
N ALA A 78 20.88 -5.31 -14.01
CA ALA A 78 22.28 -5.21 -14.46
C ALA A 78 22.98 -6.57 -14.47
N ARG A 79 22.77 -7.38 -13.44
CA ARG A 79 23.43 -8.69 -13.29
C ARG A 79 22.64 -9.85 -13.92
N GLY A 80 21.31 -9.79 -13.88
CA GLY A 80 20.40 -10.82 -14.38
C GLY A 80 19.91 -10.61 -15.82
N LYS A 81 20.37 -9.59 -16.57
CA LYS A 81 19.84 -9.24 -17.89
C LYS A 81 19.79 -10.40 -18.88
N LYS A 82 20.85 -11.19 -18.97
CA LYS A 82 20.91 -12.36 -19.87
C LYS A 82 19.88 -13.41 -19.47
N PHE A 83 19.80 -13.72 -18.18
CA PHE A 83 18.88 -14.69 -17.62
C PHE A 83 17.41 -14.24 -17.80
N LEU A 84 17.07 -13.00 -17.42
CA LEU A 84 15.73 -12.43 -17.60
C LEU A 84 15.32 -12.40 -19.07
N SER A 85 16.20 -11.93 -19.98
CA SER A 85 15.91 -11.91 -21.42
C SER A 85 15.70 -13.34 -21.98
N GLN A 86 16.43 -14.32 -21.47
CA GLN A 86 16.25 -15.70 -21.85
C GLN A 86 14.92 -16.25 -21.37
N GLN A 87 14.52 -15.98 -20.13
CA GLN A 87 13.22 -16.37 -19.58
C GLN A 87 12.04 -15.81 -20.40
N VAL A 88 12.11 -14.53 -20.84
CA VAL A 88 11.09 -13.97 -21.74
C VAL A 88 11.04 -14.72 -23.06
N LYS A 89 12.19 -14.99 -23.65
CA LYS A 89 12.25 -15.75 -24.91
C LYS A 89 11.66 -17.15 -24.75
N ASP A 90 11.99 -17.83 -23.67
CA ASP A 90 11.48 -19.19 -23.37
C ASP A 90 9.98 -19.13 -22.99
N PHE A 91 9.53 -18.03 -22.36
CA PHE A 91 8.12 -17.79 -22.12
C PHE A 91 7.33 -17.63 -23.44
N VAL A 92 7.84 -16.85 -24.40
CA VAL A 92 7.16 -16.58 -25.67
C VAL A 92 7.33 -17.70 -26.68
N LEU A 93 8.57 -18.21 -26.87
CA LEU A 93 8.93 -19.16 -27.93
C LEU A 93 8.68 -20.64 -27.59
N HIS A 94 8.31 -20.93 -26.33
CA HIS A 94 8.03 -22.32 -25.89
C HIS A 94 9.12 -23.32 -26.30
N ARG A 95 10.38 -22.98 -26.06
CA ARG A 95 11.48 -23.88 -26.32
C ARG A 95 11.54 -24.89 -25.15
N GLU A 96 11.25 -26.16 -25.43
CA GLU A 96 11.44 -27.27 -24.51
C GLU A 96 12.95 -27.44 -24.24
N ARG A 97 13.48 -26.62 -23.36
CA ARG A 97 14.80 -26.88 -22.78
C ARG A 97 14.61 -27.61 -21.45
N THR A 98 15.39 -28.66 -21.26
CA THR A 98 15.71 -29.24 -19.96
C THR A 98 15.84 -28.10 -18.94
N SER A 99 15.14 -28.23 -17.84
CA SER A 99 14.87 -27.17 -16.84
C SER A 99 16.06 -26.24 -16.63
N ILE A 100 15.85 -24.94 -16.75
CA ILE A 100 16.84 -23.88 -16.48
C ILE A 100 17.41 -24.02 -15.06
N PHE A 101 16.67 -24.64 -14.15
CA PHE A 101 17.17 -24.98 -12.80
C PHE A 101 18.38 -25.88 -12.78
N ASP A 102 18.57 -26.75 -13.80
CA ASP A 102 19.74 -27.60 -13.90
C ASP A 102 21.01 -26.86 -14.36
N SER A 103 20.84 -25.68 -14.98
CA SER A 103 21.94 -24.83 -15.46
C SER A 103 22.05 -23.49 -14.74
N SER A 104 21.10 -23.16 -13.84
CA SER A 104 21.11 -21.90 -13.12
C SER A 104 22.12 -21.94 -11.97
N THR A 105 23.03 -20.99 -11.98
CA THR A 105 23.98 -20.79 -10.90
C THR A 105 23.20 -20.35 -9.64
N ALA A 106 23.65 -20.75 -8.44
CA ALA A 106 23.04 -20.32 -7.17
C ALA A 106 22.87 -18.80 -7.03
N ALA A 107 23.64 -18.01 -7.77
CA ALA A 107 23.51 -16.56 -7.88
C ALA A 107 22.22 -16.15 -8.58
N ASP A 108 21.79 -16.87 -9.64
CA ASP A 108 20.59 -16.53 -10.40
C ASP A 108 19.33 -16.74 -9.55
N VAL A 109 19.29 -17.79 -8.74
CA VAL A 109 18.19 -18.07 -7.81
C VAL A 109 18.04 -16.94 -6.75
N ARG A 110 19.15 -16.39 -6.26
CA ARG A 110 19.10 -15.29 -5.29
C ARG A 110 18.48 -14.04 -5.89
N TYR A 111 18.80 -13.69 -7.15
CA TYR A 111 18.19 -12.55 -7.82
C TYR A 111 16.69 -12.74 -8.04
N LEU A 112 16.27 -13.97 -8.32
CA LEU A 112 14.85 -14.29 -8.46
C LEU A 112 14.09 -14.12 -7.14
N LEU A 113 14.65 -14.60 -6.03
CA LEU A 113 14.06 -14.42 -4.69
C LEU A 113 13.92 -12.93 -4.32
N VAL A 114 14.94 -12.13 -4.63
CA VAL A 114 14.90 -10.67 -4.41
C VAL A 114 13.77 -10.03 -5.22
N LEU A 115 13.58 -10.42 -6.48
CA LEU A 115 12.50 -9.89 -7.32
C LEU A 115 11.10 -10.29 -6.83
N VAL A 116 10.93 -11.52 -6.33
CA VAL A 116 9.66 -11.93 -5.69
C VAL A 116 9.40 -11.11 -4.43
N LEU A 117 10.40 -10.95 -3.57
CA LEU A 117 10.29 -10.13 -2.36
C LEU A 117 9.94 -8.69 -2.71
N GLN A 118 10.58 -8.11 -3.71
CA GLN A 118 10.27 -6.78 -4.22
C GLN A 118 8.81 -6.67 -4.68
N THR A 119 8.30 -7.66 -5.43
CA THR A 119 6.91 -7.70 -5.87
C THR A 119 5.95 -7.74 -4.67
N CYS A 120 6.29 -8.50 -3.61
CA CYS A 120 5.53 -8.52 -2.36
C CYS A 120 5.52 -7.16 -1.66
N VAL A 121 6.67 -6.47 -1.61
CA VAL A 121 6.79 -5.14 -0.98
C VAL A 121 5.97 -4.11 -1.74
N LEU A 122 6.08 -4.06 -3.07
CA LEU A 122 5.30 -3.15 -3.91
C LEU A 122 3.79 -3.40 -3.79
N SER A 123 3.38 -4.67 -3.76
CA SER A 123 1.98 -5.03 -3.52
C SER A 123 1.53 -4.62 -2.12
N GLY A 124 2.38 -4.79 -1.10
CA GLY A 124 2.13 -4.36 0.28
C GLY A 124 1.90 -2.84 0.38
N ILE A 125 2.72 -2.03 -0.30
CA ILE A 125 2.54 -0.56 -0.37
C ILE A 125 1.22 -0.21 -1.06
N THR A 126 0.84 -0.93 -2.13
CA THR A 126 -0.44 -0.73 -2.80
C THR A 126 -1.62 -1.00 -1.87
N PHE A 127 -1.57 -2.07 -1.08
CA PHE A 127 -2.59 -2.38 -0.08
C PHE A 127 -2.60 -1.37 1.07
N LEU A 128 -1.43 -0.92 1.52
CA LEU A 128 -1.33 0.11 2.54
C LEU A 128 -2.06 1.39 2.09
N ASN A 129 -1.80 1.85 0.86
CA ASN A 129 -2.46 3.02 0.29
C ASN A 129 -3.98 2.81 0.14
N TYR A 130 -4.40 1.64 -0.31
CA TYR A 130 -5.83 1.28 -0.42
C TYR A 130 -6.55 1.35 0.94
N PHE A 131 -5.95 0.76 1.99
CA PHE A 131 -6.55 0.75 3.32
C PHE A 131 -6.40 2.07 4.06
N HIS A 132 -5.40 2.89 3.72
CA HIS A 132 -5.32 4.27 4.19
C HIS A 132 -6.57 5.06 3.82
N ASP A 133 -7.03 4.95 2.58
CA ASP A 133 -8.21 5.67 2.10
C ASP A 133 -9.53 5.04 2.59
N THR A 134 -9.55 3.72 2.76
CA THR A 134 -10.78 2.98 3.14
C THR A 134 -11.00 2.93 4.65
N CYS A 135 -9.92 2.85 5.44
CA CYS A 135 -9.95 2.66 6.89
C CYS A 135 -8.96 3.60 7.61
N PRO A 136 -9.16 4.92 7.60
CA PRO A 136 -8.22 5.89 8.19
C PRO A 136 -8.02 5.69 9.71
N ALA A 137 -9.01 5.14 10.42
CA ALA A 137 -8.91 4.84 11.85
C ALA A 137 -7.75 3.88 12.18
N LEU A 138 -7.45 2.94 11.28
CA LEU A 138 -6.37 1.97 11.45
C LEU A 138 -4.99 2.64 11.46
N MET A 139 -4.80 3.67 10.63
CA MET A 139 -3.54 4.39 10.53
C MET A 139 -3.20 5.22 11.77
N ASN A 140 -4.21 5.63 12.54
CA ASN A 140 -4.04 6.39 13.78
C ASN A 140 -3.69 5.47 14.98
N GLN A 141 -4.05 4.19 14.91
CA GLN A 141 -3.86 3.24 16.01
C GLN A 141 -2.62 2.38 15.86
N VAL A 142 -2.25 2.03 14.63
CA VAL A 142 -1.16 1.09 14.34
C VAL A 142 -0.05 1.80 13.55
N SER A 143 1.20 1.54 13.91
CA SER A 143 2.33 2.13 13.16
C SER A 143 2.30 1.68 11.69
N PRO A 144 2.43 2.62 10.74
CA PRO A 144 2.35 2.31 9.30
C PRO A 144 3.38 1.27 8.84
N LEU A 145 4.57 1.28 9.42
CA LEU A 145 5.63 0.33 9.11
C LEU A 145 5.26 -1.10 9.52
N LEU A 146 4.62 -1.28 10.68
CA LEU A 146 4.14 -2.59 11.14
C LEU A 146 3.04 -3.09 10.21
N LEU A 147 2.13 -2.21 9.81
CA LEU A 147 1.04 -2.52 8.90
C LEU A 147 1.57 -2.93 7.51
N LEU A 148 2.57 -2.21 7.01
CA LEU A 148 3.27 -2.57 5.77
C LEU A 148 3.89 -3.96 5.89
N GLY A 149 4.57 -4.27 6.99
CA GLY A 149 5.16 -5.59 7.24
C GLY A 149 4.13 -6.71 7.23
N ILE A 150 2.96 -6.49 7.81
CA ILE A 150 1.83 -7.44 7.80
C ILE A 150 1.35 -7.67 6.35
N TYR A 151 1.12 -6.61 5.58
CA TYR A 151 0.66 -6.74 4.19
C TYR A 151 1.69 -7.43 3.29
N VAL A 152 2.97 -7.12 3.45
CA VAL A 152 4.06 -7.82 2.75
C VAL A 152 4.07 -9.30 3.11
N GLY A 153 3.91 -9.64 4.39
CA GLY A 153 3.80 -11.02 4.87
C GLY A 153 2.63 -11.77 4.25
N PHE A 154 1.46 -11.14 4.16
CA PHE A 154 0.28 -11.71 3.49
C PHE A 154 0.49 -11.92 1.99
N CYS A 155 1.14 -10.98 1.29
CA CYS A 155 1.48 -11.15 -0.12
C CYS A 155 2.47 -12.31 -0.31
N LEU A 156 3.47 -12.43 0.57
CA LEU A 156 4.43 -13.53 0.53
C LEU A 156 3.75 -14.87 0.77
N ALA A 157 2.88 -14.96 1.77
CA ALA A 157 2.07 -16.15 2.06
C ALA A 157 1.19 -16.55 0.87
N TYR A 158 0.58 -15.55 0.20
CA TYR A 158 -0.22 -15.77 -1.02
C TYR A 158 0.61 -16.39 -2.16
N PHE A 159 1.80 -15.85 -2.46
CA PHE A 159 2.65 -16.39 -3.51
C PHE A 159 3.18 -17.78 -3.16
N LEU A 160 3.53 -18.03 -1.90
CA LEU A 160 3.94 -19.35 -1.41
C LEU A 160 2.79 -20.37 -1.51
N LEU A 161 1.60 -20.00 -1.05
CA LEU A 161 0.40 -20.85 -1.13
C LEU A 161 0.12 -21.22 -2.60
N LYS A 162 0.16 -20.24 -3.48
CA LYS A 162 -0.05 -20.45 -4.91
C LYS A 162 1.00 -21.38 -5.53
N TRP A 163 2.26 -21.19 -5.18
CA TRP A 163 3.35 -22.03 -5.63
C TRP A 163 3.18 -23.49 -5.16
N LEU A 164 2.78 -23.68 -3.88
CA LEU A 164 2.48 -25.00 -3.33
C LEU A 164 1.30 -25.67 -4.03
N LEU A 165 0.23 -24.92 -4.29
CA LEU A 165 -0.95 -25.43 -5.00
C LEU A 165 -0.60 -25.89 -6.42
N TYR A 166 0.23 -25.13 -7.13
CA TYR A 166 0.68 -25.54 -8.47
C TYR A 166 1.62 -26.73 -8.44
N MET A 167 2.50 -26.84 -7.45
CA MET A 167 3.35 -28.01 -7.25
C MET A 167 2.49 -29.26 -6.97
N PHE A 168 1.50 -29.15 -6.09
CA PHE A 168 0.59 -30.23 -5.74
C PHE A 168 -0.22 -30.72 -6.96
N LEU A 169 -0.78 -29.80 -7.73
CA LEU A 169 -1.48 -30.13 -8.98
C LEU A 169 -0.56 -30.79 -9.99
N GLY A 170 0.64 -30.24 -10.17
CA GLY A 170 1.62 -30.78 -11.06
C GLY A 170 1.99 -32.23 -10.71
N TRP A 171 2.19 -32.50 -9.44
CA TRP A 171 2.51 -33.85 -8.95
C TRP A 171 1.34 -34.81 -9.16
N THR A 172 0.09 -34.35 -9.04
CA THR A 172 -1.10 -35.24 -9.14
C THR A 172 -1.51 -35.51 -10.57
N PHE A 173 -1.41 -34.53 -11.47
CA PHE A 173 -2.03 -34.62 -12.81
C PHE A 173 -1.04 -34.56 -13.96
N PHE A 174 0.21 -34.16 -13.75
CA PHE A 174 1.16 -33.90 -14.84
C PHE A 174 2.52 -34.53 -14.61
N ASP A 175 3.26 -34.68 -15.72
CA ASP A 175 4.67 -35.08 -15.68
C ASP A 175 5.54 -33.99 -15.06
N LYS A 176 6.59 -34.37 -14.35
CA LYS A 176 7.56 -33.49 -13.71
C LYS A 176 8.08 -32.39 -14.66
N ASN A 177 8.31 -32.73 -15.92
CA ASN A 177 8.84 -31.80 -16.91
C ASN A 177 7.85 -30.65 -17.20
N LYS A 178 6.56 -30.98 -17.43
CA LYS A 178 5.51 -29.99 -17.66
C LYS A 178 5.27 -29.10 -16.42
N THR A 179 5.31 -29.71 -15.24
CA THR A 179 5.17 -29.00 -13.96
C THR A 179 6.29 -27.99 -13.74
N ASN A 180 7.53 -28.37 -14.04
CA ASN A 180 8.68 -27.48 -13.91
C ASN A 180 8.58 -26.28 -14.87
N ILE A 181 8.24 -26.52 -16.14
CA ILE A 181 8.04 -25.46 -17.15
C ILE A 181 6.92 -24.50 -16.70
N TRP A 182 5.87 -25.05 -16.08
CA TRP A 182 4.77 -24.24 -15.54
C TRP A 182 5.20 -23.38 -14.37
N LEU A 183 5.86 -23.93 -13.35
CA LEU A 183 6.36 -23.21 -12.18
C LEU A 183 7.35 -22.11 -12.58
N GLU A 184 8.21 -22.39 -13.54
CA GLU A 184 9.15 -21.43 -14.11
C GLU A 184 8.42 -20.28 -14.81
N SER A 185 7.39 -20.60 -15.61
CA SER A 185 6.56 -19.59 -16.28
C SER A 185 5.81 -18.72 -15.28
N TYR A 186 5.31 -19.29 -14.19
CA TYR A 186 4.65 -18.57 -13.12
C TYR A 186 5.62 -17.62 -12.40
N SER A 187 6.80 -18.09 -12.03
CA SER A 187 7.84 -17.27 -11.42
C SER A 187 8.25 -16.11 -12.34
N THR A 188 8.45 -16.39 -13.62
CA THR A 188 8.76 -15.37 -14.63
C THR A 188 7.72 -14.27 -14.67
N LEU A 189 6.43 -14.63 -14.63
CA LEU A 189 5.35 -13.66 -14.62
C LEU A 189 5.36 -12.75 -13.37
N ILE A 190 5.65 -13.33 -12.19
CA ILE A 190 5.78 -12.55 -10.95
C ILE A 190 6.88 -11.51 -11.07
N TYR A 191 8.04 -11.86 -11.64
CA TYR A 191 9.16 -10.93 -11.79
C TYR A 191 8.78 -9.75 -12.69
N TYR A 192 8.14 -10.02 -13.83
CA TYR A 192 7.72 -8.96 -14.74
C TYR A 192 6.56 -8.13 -14.19
N ALA A 193 5.66 -8.75 -13.43
CA ALA A 193 4.63 -8.00 -12.71
C ALA A 193 5.26 -7.04 -11.69
N GLY A 194 6.33 -7.44 -10.99
CA GLY A 194 7.08 -6.57 -10.09
C GLY A 194 7.70 -5.37 -10.80
N PHE A 195 8.28 -5.55 -11.99
CA PHE A 195 8.79 -4.43 -12.78
C PHE A 195 7.68 -3.48 -13.27
N ALA A 196 6.52 -4.01 -13.64
CA ALA A 196 5.37 -3.20 -14.05
C ALA A 196 4.72 -2.48 -12.86
N LEU A 197 4.69 -3.12 -11.69
CA LEU A 197 4.17 -2.52 -10.46
C LEU A 197 5.03 -1.36 -9.95
N PHE A 198 6.33 -1.37 -10.19
CA PHE A 198 7.23 -0.35 -9.65
C PHE A 198 6.86 1.08 -10.09
N PRO A 199 6.77 1.42 -11.40
CA PRO A 199 6.31 2.74 -11.82
C PRO A 199 4.88 3.05 -11.36
N PHE A 200 4.00 2.05 -11.35
CA PHE A 200 2.63 2.22 -10.87
C PHE A 200 2.60 2.64 -9.40
N VAL A 201 3.37 1.99 -8.52
CA VAL A 201 3.43 2.33 -7.10
C VAL A 201 4.08 3.70 -6.86
N LEU A 202 5.07 4.09 -7.67
CA LEU A 202 5.61 5.45 -7.64
C LEU A 202 4.53 6.49 -7.94
N PHE A 203 3.77 6.29 -9.01
CA PHE A 203 2.64 7.17 -9.33
C PHE A 203 1.59 7.18 -8.22
N LEU A 204 1.29 6.03 -7.65
CA LEU A 204 0.33 5.89 -6.56
C LEU A 204 0.70 6.72 -5.34
N VAL A 205 1.95 6.61 -4.87
CA VAL A 205 2.40 7.24 -3.62
C VAL A 205 2.62 8.75 -3.81
N TYR A 206 3.23 9.18 -4.93
CA TYR A 206 3.64 10.58 -5.09
C TYR A 206 2.61 11.47 -5.80
N PHE A 207 1.73 10.91 -6.65
CA PHE A 207 0.73 11.70 -7.38
C PHE A 207 -0.67 11.67 -6.76
N ASP A 208 -0.81 11.02 -5.59
CA ASP A 208 -2.07 11.02 -4.80
C ASP A 208 -3.27 10.61 -5.66
N LEU A 209 -3.13 9.47 -6.32
CA LEU A 209 -4.17 8.94 -7.21
C LEU A 209 -5.44 8.63 -6.42
N SER A 210 -6.58 9.13 -6.90
CA SER A 210 -7.87 8.79 -6.31
C SER A 210 -8.08 7.28 -6.27
N LEU A 211 -8.77 6.80 -5.23
CA LEU A 211 -9.08 5.38 -5.01
C LEU A 211 -9.64 4.70 -6.28
N THR A 212 -10.49 5.42 -7.03
CA THR A 212 -11.07 4.91 -8.27
C THR A 212 -10.01 4.64 -9.33
N ASN A 213 -9.09 5.57 -9.55
CA ASN A 213 -8.00 5.41 -10.52
C ASN A 213 -7.03 4.31 -10.10
N LEU A 214 -6.73 4.21 -8.81
CA LEU A 214 -5.95 3.11 -8.23
C LEU A 214 -6.57 1.75 -8.58
N LEU A 215 -7.86 1.58 -8.31
CA LEU A 215 -8.58 0.33 -8.56
C LEU A 215 -8.62 0.00 -10.05
N ILE A 216 -8.86 0.99 -10.92
CA ILE A 216 -8.90 0.77 -12.37
C ILE A 216 -7.54 0.32 -12.88
N ILE A 217 -6.46 1.04 -12.61
CA ILE A 217 -5.12 0.72 -13.10
C ILE A 217 -4.62 -0.61 -12.52
N GLY A 218 -4.80 -0.81 -11.21
CA GLY A 218 -4.43 -2.05 -10.54
C GLY A 218 -5.18 -3.26 -11.13
N THR A 219 -6.48 -3.12 -11.39
CA THR A 219 -7.31 -4.16 -12.02
C THR A 219 -6.84 -4.46 -13.44
N ILE A 220 -6.51 -3.45 -14.24
CA ILE A 220 -5.97 -3.64 -15.60
C ILE A 220 -4.67 -4.43 -15.58
N ILE A 221 -3.73 -4.09 -14.69
CA ILE A 221 -2.45 -4.80 -14.54
C ILE A 221 -2.70 -6.26 -14.13
N LEU A 222 -3.62 -6.48 -13.18
CA LEU A 222 -4.01 -7.81 -12.71
C LEU A 222 -4.63 -8.65 -13.84
N ILE A 223 -5.59 -8.11 -14.57
CA ILE A 223 -6.25 -8.79 -15.69
C ILE A 223 -5.23 -9.13 -16.77
N PHE A 224 -4.33 -8.21 -17.11
CA PHE A 224 -3.29 -8.45 -18.10
C PHE A 224 -2.36 -9.59 -17.67
N ALA A 225 -1.91 -9.60 -16.41
CA ALA A 225 -1.10 -10.69 -15.87
C ALA A 225 -1.85 -12.05 -15.93
N LYS A 226 -3.16 -12.07 -15.65
CA LYS A 226 -4.00 -13.27 -15.72
C LYS A 226 -4.19 -13.76 -17.15
N ILE A 227 -4.35 -12.86 -18.11
CA ILE A 227 -4.46 -13.22 -19.54
C ILE A 227 -3.16 -13.87 -20.01
N LEU A 228 -1.99 -13.29 -19.67
CA LEU A 228 -0.68 -13.89 -20.03
C LEU A 228 -0.51 -15.27 -19.42
N MET A 229 -0.93 -15.44 -18.17
CA MET A 229 -0.90 -16.72 -17.48
C MET A 229 -1.78 -17.75 -18.18
N PHE A 230 -3.01 -17.36 -18.51
CA PHE A 230 -3.97 -18.23 -19.22
C PHE A 230 -3.49 -18.61 -20.62
N TYR A 231 -2.93 -17.64 -21.35
CA TYR A 231 -2.32 -17.90 -22.66
C TYR A 231 -1.21 -18.97 -22.59
N LYS A 232 -0.29 -18.82 -21.64
CA LYS A 232 0.81 -19.78 -21.45
C LYS A 232 0.27 -21.16 -21.09
N TRP A 233 -0.77 -21.19 -20.26
CA TRP A 233 -1.39 -22.41 -19.82
C TRP A 233 -2.06 -23.17 -20.98
N ILE A 234 -2.86 -22.51 -21.81
CA ILE A 234 -3.45 -23.11 -23.01
C ILE A 234 -2.34 -23.69 -23.89
N LYS A 235 -1.28 -22.92 -24.15
CA LYS A 235 -0.19 -23.35 -25.02
C LYS A 235 0.55 -24.58 -24.50
N LEU A 236 0.68 -24.74 -23.18
CA LEU A 236 1.37 -25.87 -22.57
C LEU A 236 0.51 -27.15 -22.56
N PHE A 237 -0.82 -27.00 -22.39
CA PHE A 237 -1.71 -28.14 -22.18
C PHE A 237 -2.65 -28.46 -23.36
N PHE A 238 -2.61 -27.68 -24.44
CA PHE A 238 -3.52 -27.81 -25.59
C PHE A 238 -3.49 -29.19 -26.29
N HIS A 239 -2.48 -30.01 -26.07
CA HIS A 239 -2.35 -31.35 -26.69
C HIS A 239 -3.17 -32.47 -26.02
N GLN A 240 -3.85 -32.19 -24.90
CA GLN A 240 -4.64 -33.18 -24.18
C GLN A 240 -6.14 -32.79 -24.16
N PHE A 241 -6.82 -32.98 -25.30
CA PHE A 241 -8.19 -32.52 -25.51
C PHE A 241 -9.26 -33.11 -24.59
N SER A 242 -9.09 -34.35 -24.08
CA SER A 242 -10.16 -35.08 -23.39
C SER A 242 -10.52 -34.55 -21.98
N GLY A 243 -9.68 -33.70 -21.37
CA GLY A 243 -9.91 -33.14 -20.04
C GLY A 243 -9.82 -31.62 -19.98
N LEU A 244 -9.70 -30.95 -21.12
CA LEU A 244 -9.37 -29.53 -21.20
C LEU A 244 -10.40 -28.64 -20.48
N PHE A 245 -11.67 -28.95 -20.61
CA PHE A 245 -12.74 -28.18 -19.96
C PHE A 245 -12.70 -28.27 -18.43
N LEU A 246 -12.54 -29.48 -17.91
CA LEU A 246 -12.44 -29.73 -16.47
C LEU A 246 -11.17 -29.07 -15.88
N LEU A 247 -10.10 -29.11 -16.64
CA LEU A 247 -8.82 -28.53 -16.29
C LEU A 247 -8.87 -26.99 -16.28
N ILE A 248 -9.57 -26.37 -17.26
CA ILE A 248 -9.83 -24.91 -17.27
C ILE A 248 -10.63 -24.49 -16.03
N LEU A 249 -11.69 -25.22 -15.72
CA LEU A 249 -12.51 -24.95 -14.53
C LEU A 249 -11.70 -25.03 -13.24
N TYR A 250 -10.87 -26.04 -13.12
CA TYR A 250 -9.99 -26.23 -11.96
C TYR A 250 -8.97 -25.12 -11.83
N PHE A 251 -8.43 -24.67 -12.96
CA PHE A 251 -7.44 -23.60 -13.00
C PHE A 251 -8.04 -22.23 -12.65
N CYS A 252 -9.25 -21.96 -13.17
CA CYS A 252 -10.00 -20.74 -12.79
C CYS A 252 -10.28 -20.72 -11.29
N ALA A 253 -10.67 -21.86 -10.70
CA ALA A 253 -10.89 -21.96 -9.27
C ALA A 253 -9.57 -21.68 -8.49
N LEU A 254 -8.47 -22.25 -8.95
CA LEU A 254 -7.14 -22.05 -8.32
C LEU A 254 -6.60 -20.63 -8.46
N GLU A 255 -7.02 -19.89 -9.47
CA GLU A 255 -6.64 -18.50 -9.64
C GLU A 255 -7.50 -17.55 -8.82
N ILE A 256 -8.80 -17.81 -8.71
CA ILE A 256 -9.76 -16.94 -8.04
C ILE A 256 -9.75 -17.17 -6.51
N LEU A 257 -9.76 -18.42 -6.06
CA LEU A 257 -9.87 -18.75 -4.65
C LEU A 257 -8.76 -18.14 -3.77
N PRO A 258 -7.46 -18.25 -4.12
CA PRO A 258 -6.40 -17.62 -3.34
C PRO A 258 -6.48 -16.09 -3.33
N CYS A 259 -6.96 -15.45 -4.41
CA CYS A 259 -7.17 -14.01 -4.45
C CYS A 259 -8.27 -13.57 -3.47
N LEU A 260 -9.37 -14.33 -3.41
CA LEU A 260 -10.46 -14.07 -2.47
C LEU A 260 -10.01 -14.28 -1.03
N LEU A 261 -9.22 -15.34 -0.77
CA LEU A 261 -8.64 -15.60 0.55
C LEU A 261 -7.69 -14.48 0.98
N LEU A 262 -6.84 -13.99 0.08
CA LEU A 262 -5.97 -12.84 0.35
C LEU A 262 -6.79 -11.61 0.75
N TYR A 263 -7.80 -11.25 -0.04
CA TYR A 263 -8.64 -10.08 0.21
C TYR A 263 -9.42 -10.21 1.53
N GLN A 264 -10.07 -11.33 1.76
CA GLN A 264 -10.78 -11.58 3.02
C GLN A 264 -9.85 -11.63 4.22
N GLY A 265 -8.69 -12.27 4.07
CA GLY A 265 -7.67 -12.31 5.11
C GLY A 265 -7.18 -10.92 5.51
N MET A 266 -6.96 -10.03 4.54
CA MET A 266 -6.58 -8.64 4.83
C MET A 266 -7.68 -7.86 5.56
N ILE A 267 -8.94 -8.01 5.17
CA ILE A 267 -10.06 -7.38 5.88
C ILE A 267 -10.16 -7.90 7.32
N GLN A 268 -10.06 -9.20 7.52
CA GLN A 268 -10.13 -9.79 8.87
C GLN A 268 -8.98 -9.33 9.76
N ILE A 269 -7.74 -9.27 9.25
CA ILE A 269 -6.61 -8.82 10.06
C ILE A 269 -6.77 -7.34 10.44
N ASN A 270 -7.25 -6.50 9.51
CA ASN A 270 -7.53 -5.09 9.81
C ASN A 270 -8.60 -4.94 10.90
N ASN A 271 -9.66 -5.73 10.84
CA ASN A 271 -10.70 -5.74 11.89
C ASN A 271 -10.15 -6.21 13.24
N ILE A 272 -9.29 -7.23 13.27
CA ILE A 272 -8.63 -7.70 14.48
C ILE A 272 -7.70 -6.64 15.07
N LEU A 273 -6.96 -5.93 14.23
CA LEU A 273 -6.07 -4.85 14.64
C LEU A 273 -6.86 -3.68 15.24
N LEU A 274 -7.98 -3.29 14.64
CA LEU A 274 -8.88 -2.24 15.15
C LEU A 274 -9.52 -2.59 16.51
N ILE A 275 -9.71 -3.87 16.80
CA ILE A 275 -10.28 -4.31 18.09
C ILE A 275 -9.20 -4.40 19.17
N LYS A 276 -7.96 -4.72 18.78
CA LYS A 276 -6.88 -5.01 19.72
C LYS A 276 -6.11 -3.78 20.17
N PHE A 277 -6.04 -2.77 19.32
CA PHE A 277 -5.37 -1.50 19.57
C PHE A 277 -6.38 -0.36 19.70
#